data_14a5d16ce7bf4763217cc4ddf2ccf4fa
#
_entry.id   14a5d16ce7bf4763217cc4ddf2ccf4fa
#
_cell.length_a   1.000
_cell.length_b   1.000
_cell.length_c   1.000
_cell.angle_alpha   90.00
_cell.angle_beta   90.00
_cell.angle_gamma   90.00
#
_symmetry.space_group_name_H-M   'P 1'
#
loop_
_entity.id
_entity.type
_entity.pdbx_description
1 polymer ?
#
loop_
_entity_poly.entity_id
_entity_poly.type
_entity_poly.pdbx_seq_one_letter_code
_entity_poly.pdbx_strand_id
1 'polypeptide(L)'
;MNNHLQGKKILSSLSEELETCEAFDFSVAFINDTGLASIMQKLEYLADHNIKGRILTTNYLNFTTPGSLSKLLEFPNIELRVYTKGGFHPKGYIFKQSNYYSMIIGSANLTAAALSQNQEWSIKFLSLTDGQIVYSVREEFERVWNDAEIVTNDWIENYKIDYNQKKVKLINTKKEEIEEFQLENVIENDITAKIISNEIVPNSMQQEAMTALAELRAKNENRALLIAATGTGKTYLSIFDVKQVKKKKVLYVAHRDMILHKAEESFRNLLSNI
;
A
#
# COMPACT_ATOMS: atom_id res chain seq x y z
N MET A 1 2.02 9.74 -14.09
CA MET A 1 1.66 8.32 -14.23
C MET A 1 0.54 8.03 -13.25
N ASN A 2 -0.38 7.16 -13.56
CA ASN A 2 -1.58 6.96 -12.74
C ASN A 2 -2.20 5.55 -12.86
N ASN A 3 -1.51 4.59 -13.44
CA ASN A 3 -1.97 3.22 -13.68
C ASN A 3 -3.32 3.09 -14.43
N HIS A 4 -3.85 4.16 -14.99
CA HIS A 4 -5.08 4.11 -15.75
C HIS A 4 -4.93 3.22 -17.01
N LEU A 5 -6.03 2.61 -17.49
CA LEU A 5 -6.01 1.71 -18.66
C LEU A 5 -5.40 2.35 -19.92
N GLN A 6 -5.57 3.66 -20.09
CA GLN A 6 -5.00 4.44 -21.19
C GLN A 6 -3.77 5.25 -20.79
N GLY A 7 -3.34 5.16 -19.53
CA GLY A 7 -2.21 5.89 -18.98
C GLY A 7 -0.94 5.05 -18.92
N LYS A 8 0.21 5.71 -18.78
CA LYS A 8 1.47 5.01 -18.55
C LYS A 8 1.50 4.48 -17.11
N LYS A 9 1.71 3.17 -16.98
CA LYS A 9 1.84 2.51 -15.68
C LYS A 9 3.14 2.90 -14.99
N ILE A 10 3.10 2.97 -13.67
CA ILE A 10 4.28 3.26 -12.84
C ILE A 10 5.31 2.15 -13.02
N LEU A 11 4.87 0.88 -13.03
CA LEU A 11 5.75 -0.27 -13.27
C LEU A 11 6.53 -0.17 -14.58
N SER A 12 5.87 0.25 -15.67
CA SER A 12 6.54 0.40 -16.96
C SER A 12 7.63 1.47 -16.91
N SER A 13 7.33 2.61 -16.26
CA SER A 13 8.32 3.69 -16.10
C SER A 13 9.47 3.29 -15.19
N LEU A 14 9.19 2.56 -14.12
CA LEU A 14 10.19 2.03 -13.22
C LEU A 14 11.12 1.04 -13.93
N SER A 15 10.54 0.13 -14.73
CA SER A 15 11.29 -0.85 -15.51
C SER A 15 12.19 -0.20 -16.58
N GLU A 16 11.70 0.84 -17.27
CA GLU A 16 12.50 1.59 -18.25
C GLU A 16 13.73 2.25 -17.61
N GLU A 17 13.56 2.85 -16.42
CA GLU A 17 14.68 3.49 -15.73
C GLU A 17 15.70 2.48 -15.23
N LEU A 18 15.25 1.32 -14.71
CA LEU A 18 16.14 0.25 -14.25
C LEU A 18 16.95 -0.40 -15.39
N GLU A 19 16.48 -0.31 -16.64
CA GLU A 19 17.22 -0.82 -17.81
C GLU A 19 18.43 0.02 -18.17
N THR A 20 18.44 1.30 -17.82
CA THR A 20 19.40 2.27 -18.33
C THR A 20 20.20 3.00 -17.27
N CYS A 21 19.84 2.85 -16.00
CA CYS A 21 20.51 3.57 -14.92
C CYS A 21 21.92 3.05 -14.63
N GLU A 22 22.80 3.95 -14.16
CA GLU A 22 24.13 3.64 -13.64
C GLU A 22 24.12 3.33 -12.13
N ALA A 23 23.08 3.80 -11.43
CA ALA A 23 22.82 3.51 -10.03
C ALA A 23 21.37 3.89 -9.71
N PHE A 24 20.83 3.33 -8.62
CA PHE A 24 19.49 3.68 -8.16
C PHE A 24 19.39 3.77 -6.64
N ASP A 25 18.50 4.64 -6.18
CA ASP A 25 18.13 4.80 -4.77
C ASP A 25 16.61 4.72 -4.65
N PHE A 26 16.09 3.76 -3.89
CA PHE A 26 14.67 3.65 -3.59
C PHE A 26 14.41 4.07 -2.14
N SER A 27 13.45 4.96 -1.96
CA SER A 27 12.94 5.35 -0.65
C SER A 27 11.44 5.05 -0.63
N VAL A 28 11.07 3.88 -0.11
CA VAL A 28 9.68 3.39 -0.17
C VAL A 28 9.25 2.86 1.19
N ALA A 29 8.08 3.32 1.64
CA ALA A 29 7.59 2.91 2.96
C ALA A 29 7.36 1.40 3.03
N PHE A 30 6.80 0.79 1.98
CA PHE A 30 6.44 -0.63 2.01
C PHE A 30 6.97 -1.40 0.81
N ILE A 31 7.46 -2.60 1.11
CA ILE A 31 7.91 -3.58 0.11
C ILE A 31 7.25 -4.91 0.43
N ASN A 32 6.52 -5.48 -0.52
CA ASN A 32 5.96 -6.82 -0.40
C ASN A 32 6.47 -7.76 -1.50
N ASP A 33 6.25 -9.05 -1.30
CA ASP A 33 6.74 -10.10 -2.21
C ASP A 33 6.22 -9.92 -3.65
N THR A 34 4.97 -9.45 -3.82
CA THR A 34 4.37 -9.27 -5.15
C THR A 34 4.95 -8.06 -5.88
N GLY A 35 5.22 -6.97 -5.16
CA GLY A 35 5.89 -5.79 -5.71
C GLY A 35 7.33 -6.08 -6.11
N LEU A 36 8.06 -6.77 -5.24
CA LEU A 36 9.43 -7.19 -5.54
C LEU A 36 9.47 -8.13 -6.75
N ALA A 37 8.58 -9.12 -6.82
CA ALA A 37 8.48 -10.04 -7.95
C ALA A 37 8.25 -9.32 -9.29
N SER A 38 7.53 -8.19 -9.29
CA SER A 38 7.26 -7.42 -10.52
C SER A 38 8.49 -6.76 -11.13
N ILE A 39 9.56 -6.56 -10.37
CA ILE A 39 10.83 -5.96 -10.83
C ILE A 39 12.03 -6.91 -10.67
N MET A 40 11.81 -8.14 -10.22
CA MET A 40 12.87 -9.11 -9.91
C MET A 40 13.85 -9.29 -11.07
N GLN A 41 13.33 -9.52 -12.28
CA GLN A 41 14.16 -9.69 -13.48
C GLN A 41 15.06 -8.48 -13.78
N LYS A 42 14.60 -7.26 -13.43
CA LYS A 42 15.39 -6.05 -13.57
C LYS A 42 16.50 -5.98 -12.51
N LEU A 43 16.20 -6.39 -11.28
CA LEU A 43 17.20 -6.43 -10.21
C LEU A 43 18.28 -7.49 -10.51
N GLU A 44 17.92 -8.64 -11.06
CA GLU A 44 18.86 -9.66 -11.55
C GLU A 44 19.77 -9.08 -12.63
N TYR A 45 19.19 -8.41 -13.64
CA TYR A 45 19.95 -7.74 -14.70
C TYR A 45 20.97 -6.73 -14.12
N LEU A 46 20.54 -5.89 -13.16
CA LEU A 46 21.40 -4.90 -12.51
C LEU A 46 22.53 -5.56 -11.69
N ALA A 47 22.24 -6.70 -11.06
CA ALA A 47 23.26 -7.47 -10.33
C ALA A 47 24.31 -8.04 -11.28
N ASP A 48 23.91 -8.64 -12.39
CA ASP A 48 24.80 -9.18 -13.42
C ASP A 48 25.72 -8.11 -14.02
N HIS A 49 25.26 -6.87 -14.09
CA HIS A 49 26.01 -5.71 -14.58
C HIS A 49 26.71 -4.90 -13.46
N ASN A 50 26.64 -5.39 -12.22
CA ASN A 50 27.22 -4.72 -11.04
C ASN A 50 26.77 -3.26 -10.85
N ILE A 51 25.55 -2.94 -11.28
CA ILE A 51 24.90 -1.64 -11.08
C ILE A 51 24.50 -1.52 -9.61
N LYS A 52 25.02 -0.52 -8.92
CA LYS A 52 24.80 -0.34 -7.49
C LYS A 52 23.41 0.23 -7.20
N GLY A 53 22.76 -0.32 -6.18
CA GLY A 53 21.47 0.14 -5.69
C GLY A 53 21.44 0.29 -4.18
N ARG A 54 20.63 1.24 -3.70
CA ARG A 54 20.32 1.41 -2.29
C ARG A 54 18.81 1.38 -2.11
N ILE A 55 18.33 0.65 -1.13
CA ILE A 55 16.91 0.54 -0.84
C ILE A 55 16.68 0.88 0.64
N LEU A 56 15.88 1.91 0.87
CA LEU A 56 15.45 2.38 2.17
C LEU A 56 13.96 2.11 2.34
N THR A 57 13.60 1.42 3.40
CA THR A 57 12.21 1.09 3.74
C THR A 57 11.96 1.21 5.24
N THR A 58 10.80 0.81 5.73
CA THR A 58 10.49 0.77 7.16
C THR A 58 9.83 -0.54 7.57
N ASN A 59 9.98 -0.90 8.82
CA ASN A 59 9.25 -2.00 9.46
C ASN A 59 7.93 -1.55 10.12
N TYR A 60 7.54 -0.29 9.93
CA TYR A 60 6.34 0.27 10.54
C TYR A 60 5.10 -0.49 10.09
N LEU A 61 4.25 -0.83 11.05
CA LEU A 61 3.02 -1.61 10.89
C LEU A 61 3.18 -2.97 10.18
N ASN A 62 4.41 -3.46 10.00
CA ASN A 62 4.71 -4.75 9.36
C ASN A 62 4.19 -4.90 7.91
N PHE A 63 4.11 -3.80 7.16
CA PHE A 63 3.74 -3.85 5.74
C PHE A 63 4.89 -4.29 4.84
N THR A 64 6.13 -4.06 5.26
CA THR A 64 7.30 -4.65 4.60
C THR A 64 7.44 -6.11 5.06
N THR A 65 7.43 -7.04 4.12
CA THR A 65 7.49 -8.47 4.47
C THR A 65 8.92 -8.91 4.74
N PRO A 66 9.17 -9.76 5.77
CA PRO A 66 10.50 -10.34 5.97
C PRO A 66 11.01 -11.13 4.76
N GLY A 67 10.10 -11.75 3.99
CA GLY A 67 10.43 -12.48 2.77
C GLY A 67 11.02 -11.58 1.69
N SER A 68 10.43 -10.39 1.47
CA SER A 68 10.97 -9.43 0.50
C SER A 68 12.33 -8.88 0.92
N LEU A 69 12.55 -8.62 2.22
CA LEU A 69 13.87 -8.19 2.71
C LEU A 69 14.92 -9.29 2.54
N SER A 70 14.56 -10.55 2.84
CA SER A 70 15.48 -11.69 2.62
C SER A 70 15.90 -11.81 1.15
N LYS A 71 14.96 -11.68 0.22
CA LYS A 71 15.25 -11.73 -1.21
C LYS A 71 16.13 -10.56 -1.68
N LEU A 72 15.93 -9.37 -1.13
CA LEU A 72 16.76 -8.21 -1.46
C LEU A 72 18.19 -8.37 -0.97
N LEU A 73 18.44 -9.05 0.16
CA LEU A 73 19.78 -9.35 0.64
C LEU A 73 20.56 -10.36 -0.23
N GLU A 74 19.89 -11.11 -1.11
CA GLU A 74 20.54 -12.01 -2.05
C GLU A 74 21.28 -11.24 -3.17
N PHE A 75 21.00 -9.95 -3.35
CA PHE A 75 21.61 -9.11 -4.36
C PHE A 75 22.87 -8.39 -3.83
N PRO A 76 24.09 -8.80 -4.24
CA PRO A 76 25.33 -8.24 -3.69
C PRO A 76 25.59 -6.78 -4.11
N ASN A 77 24.87 -6.29 -5.10
CA ASN A 77 24.93 -4.92 -5.59
C ASN A 77 23.95 -3.99 -4.89
N ILE A 78 23.09 -4.49 -3.99
CA ILE A 78 22.06 -3.71 -3.28
C ILE A 78 22.43 -3.56 -1.81
N GLU A 79 22.51 -2.34 -1.33
CA GLU A 79 22.53 -2.02 0.10
C GLU A 79 21.12 -1.76 0.60
N LEU A 80 20.72 -2.47 1.64
CA LEU A 80 19.37 -2.42 2.19
C LEU A 80 19.39 -1.86 3.62
N ARG A 81 18.58 -0.83 3.88
CA ARG A 81 18.38 -0.27 5.21
C ARG A 81 16.91 -0.12 5.58
N VAL A 82 16.65 -0.19 6.87
CA VAL A 82 15.31 -0.03 7.45
C VAL A 82 15.31 1.13 8.44
N TYR A 83 14.41 2.09 8.24
CA TYR A 83 14.18 3.18 9.18
C TYR A 83 13.15 2.75 10.22
N THR A 84 13.56 2.71 11.49
CA THR A 84 12.81 2.13 12.61
C THR A 84 12.20 3.17 13.56
N LYS A 85 12.53 4.47 13.37
CA LYS A 85 12.15 5.54 14.31
C LYS A 85 10.71 6.08 14.13
N GLY A 86 9.93 5.50 13.22
CA GLY A 86 8.56 5.92 12.91
C GLY A 86 8.47 7.13 11.97
N GLY A 87 7.26 7.41 11.47
CA GLY A 87 7.02 8.56 10.58
C GLY A 87 7.62 8.47 9.17
N PHE A 88 8.15 7.32 8.75
CA PHE A 88 8.73 7.14 7.42
C PHE A 88 7.65 6.70 6.41
N HIS A 89 7.34 7.58 5.47
CA HIS A 89 6.29 7.31 4.47
C HIS A 89 6.59 7.80 3.04
N PRO A 90 7.86 7.95 2.62
CA PRO A 90 8.18 8.35 1.26
C PRO A 90 7.87 7.24 0.25
N LYS A 91 7.65 7.64 -1.01
CA LYS A 91 7.58 6.78 -2.19
C LYS A 91 8.33 7.50 -3.31
N GLY A 92 9.64 7.32 -3.31
CA GLY A 92 10.57 7.92 -4.25
C GLY A 92 11.50 6.89 -4.85
N TYR A 93 11.64 6.93 -6.15
CA TYR A 93 12.55 6.11 -6.93
C TYR A 93 13.48 7.04 -7.68
N ILE A 94 14.77 7.00 -7.39
CA ILE A 94 15.80 7.89 -7.93
C ILE A 94 16.74 7.04 -8.76
N PHE A 95 17.01 7.45 -9.99
CA PHE A 95 17.89 6.77 -10.93
C PHE A 95 18.96 7.74 -11.39
N LYS A 96 20.22 7.36 -11.20
CA LYS A 96 21.35 8.07 -11.78
C LYS A 96 21.53 7.60 -13.21
N GLN A 97 21.49 8.51 -14.13
CA GLN A 97 21.86 8.34 -15.52
C GLN A 97 23.21 9.03 -15.78
N SER A 98 23.81 8.84 -16.96
CA SER A 98 25.17 9.36 -17.23
C SER A 98 25.29 10.88 -16.95
N ASN A 99 24.33 11.69 -17.37
CA ASN A 99 24.39 13.16 -17.27
C ASN A 99 23.25 13.80 -16.49
N TYR A 100 22.30 13.00 -15.98
CA TYR A 100 21.11 13.51 -15.28
C TYR A 100 20.62 12.49 -14.26
N TYR A 101 19.68 12.91 -13.44
CA TYR A 101 18.88 12.04 -12.60
C TYR A 101 17.45 11.98 -13.14
N SER A 102 16.90 10.79 -13.19
CA SER A 102 15.47 10.56 -13.37
C SER A 102 14.86 10.19 -12.02
N MET A 103 13.73 10.79 -11.68
CA MET A 103 13.06 10.54 -10.41
C MET A 103 11.58 10.29 -10.64
N ILE A 104 11.05 9.29 -9.93
CA ILE A 104 9.62 9.00 -9.85
C ILE A 104 9.21 9.21 -8.40
N ILE A 105 8.38 10.22 -8.14
CA ILE A 105 7.90 10.55 -6.79
C ILE A 105 6.37 10.58 -6.81
N GLY A 106 5.74 9.98 -5.81
CA GLY A 106 4.28 9.94 -5.73
C GLY A 106 3.74 9.12 -4.57
N SER A 107 2.63 8.45 -4.80
CA SER A 107 1.94 7.65 -3.78
C SER A 107 2.28 6.15 -3.82
N ALA A 108 2.93 5.66 -4.89
CA ALA A 108 3.12 4.23 -5.12
C ALA A 108 4.26 3.61 -4.31
N ASN A 109 3.92 2.69 -3.42
CA ASN A 109 4.85 1.78 -2.75
C ASN A 109 5.35 0.67 -3.69
N LEU A 110 6.36 -0.09 -3.27
CA LEU A 110 6.86 -1.26 -4.01
C LEU A 110 5.96 -2.48 -3.77
N THR A 111 4.73 -2.39 -4.28
CA THR A 111 3.72 -3.45 -4.28
C THR A 111 3.12 -3.60 -5.67
N ALA A 112 2.74 -4.82 -6.08
CA ALA A 112 2.19 -5.03 -7.43
C ALA A 112 0.94 -4.18 -7.70
N ALA A 113 0.08 -4.05 -6.70
CA ALA A 113 -1.12 -3.24 -6.79
C ALA A 113 -0.80 -1.75 -7.02
N ALA A 114 0.09 -1.16 -6.22
CA ALA A 114 0.48 0.24 -6.36
C ALA A 114 1.21 0.52 -7.68
N LEU A 115 2.03 -0.42 -8.16
CA LEU A 115 2.80 -0.23 -9.38
C LEU A 115 1.99 -0.39 -10.67
N SER A 116 0.86 -1.14 -10.65
CA SER A 116 0.17 -1.53 -11.89
C SER A 116 -1.36 -1.49 -11.88
N GLN A 117 -2.02 -1.48 -10.72
CA GLN A 117 -3.47 -1.65 -10.61
C GLN A 117 -4.17 -0.46 -9.95
N ASN A 118 -3.68 -0.01 -8.81
CA ASN A 118 -4.29 1.08 -8.06
C ASN A 118 -4.22 2.41 -8.80
N GLN A 119 -5.18 3.28 -8.51
CA GLN A 119 -5.11 4.67 -8.96
C GLN A 119 -4.10 5.42 -8.10
N GLU A 120 -2.87 5.48 -8.60
CA GLU A 120 -1.76 6.18 -7.96
C GLU A 120 -1.43 7.47 -8.70
N TRP A 121 -0.93 8.45 -7.95
CA TRP A 121 -0.40 9.67 -8.53
C TRP A 121 1.12 9.69 -8.39
N SER A 122 1.82 9.64 -9.53
CA SER A 122 3.27 9.75 -9.54
C SER A 122 3.74 10.67 -10.66
N ILE A 123 4.70 11.49 -10.34
CA ILE A 123 5.36 12.40 -11.29
C ILE A 123 6.74 11.80 -11.60
N LYS A 124 7.05 11.70 -12.88
CA LYS A 124 8.42 11.45 -13.35
C LYS A 124 8.99 12.78 -13.84
N PHE A 125 10.15 13.13 -13.33
CA PHE A 125 10.89 14.31 -13.78
C PHE A 125 12.37 14.01 -13.95
N LEU A 126 13.02 14.81 -14.76
CA LEU A 126 14.44 14.74 -15.04
C LEU A 126 15.12 16.00 -14.51
N SER A 127 16.30 15.85 -13.98
CA SER A 127 17.11 16.98 -13.51
C SER A 127 18.57 16.74 -13.81
N LEU A 128 19.30 17.76 -14.20
CA LEU A 128 20.76 17.68 -14.32
C LEU A 128 21.38 17.32 -12.97
N THR A 129 22.58 16.80 -12.99
CA THR A 129 23.30 16.32 -11.79
C THR A 129 23.53 17.42 -10.75
N ASP A 130 23.61 18.68 -11.16
CA ASP A 130 23.76 19.87 -10.33
C ASP A 130 22.44 20.61 -10.06
N GLY A 131 21.31 20.03 -10.48
CA GLY A 131 19.97 20.63 -10.31
C GLY A 131 19.55 20.71 -8.84
N GLN A 132 18.99 21.84 -8.43
CA GLN A 132 18.59 22.09 -7.03
C GLN A 132 17.59 21.04 -6.51
N ILE A 133 16.65 20.58 -7.35
CA ILE A 133 15.65 19.56 -6.97
C ILE A 133 16.36 18.24 -6.64
N VAL A 134 17.28 17.80 -7.49
CA VAL A 134 18.09 16.59 -7.25
C VAL A 134 18.85 16.71 -5.95
N TYR A 135 19.50 17.87 -5.75
CA TYR A 135 20.26 18.12 -4.54
C TYR A 135 19.38 17.95 -3.29
N SER A 136 18.24 18.61 -3.24
CA SER A 136 17.34 18.55 -2.08
C SER A 136 16.79 17.15 -1.83
N VAL A 137 16.38 16.43 -2.89
CA VAL A 137 15.83 15.06 -2.75
C VAL A 137 16.92 14.09 -2.26
N ARG A 138 18.12 14.20 -2.80
CA ARG A 138 19.25 13.35 -2.39
C ARG A 138 19.75 13.69 -0.99
N GLU A 139 19.82 14.95 -0.62
CA GLU A 139 20.17 15.38 0.73
C GLU A 139 19.21 14.78 1.76
N GLU A 140 17.90 14.80 1.50
CA GLU A 140 16.92 14.18 2.37
C GLU A 140 17.06 12.66 2.39
N PHE A 141 17.31 12.02 1.23
CA PHE A 141 17.59 10.58 1.18
C PHE A 141 18.81 10.22 2.04
N GLU A 142 19.94 10.94 1.87
CA GLU A 142 21.15 10.70 2.63
C GLU A 142 20.95 10.90 4.15
N ARG A 143 20.21 11.94 4.52
CA ARG A 143 19.88 12.18 5.93
C ARG A 143 19.19 11.00 6.59
N VAL A 144 18.13 10.49 5.93
CA VAL A 144 17.37 9.36 6.46
C VAL A 144 18.14 8.04 6.32
N TRP A 145 18.89 7.87 5.24
CA TRP A 145 19.76 6.73 5.01
C TRP A 145 20.80 6.53 6.10
N ASN A 146 21.48 7.61 6.50
CA ASN A 146 22.49 7.57 7.55
C ASN A 146 21.90 7.28 8.94
N ASP A 147 20.62 7.55 9.13
CA ASP A 147 19.88 7.35 10.38
C ASP A 147 19.16 5.98 10.44
N ALA A 148 19.19 5.23 9.35
CA ALA A 148 18.55 3.92 9.21
C ALA A 148 19.49 2.75 9.55
N GLU A 149 18.90 1.66 10.01
CA GLU A 149 19.62 0.43 10.37
C GLU A 149 19.97 -0.38 9.13
N ILE A 150 21.19 -0.92 9.10
CA ILE A 150 21.62 -1.87 8.06
C ILE A 150 20.86 -3.18 8.27
N VAL A 151 20.26 -3.69 7.19
CA VAL A 151 19.60 -5.00 7.23
C VAL A 151 20.62 -6.11 7.07
N THR A 152 20.64 -7.03 8.02
CA THR A 152 21.42 -8.26 8.01
C THR A 152 20.50 -9.46 8.15
N ASN A 153 21.01 -10.68 7.94
CA ASN A 153 20.24 -11.89 8.21
C ASN A 153 19.77 -11.95 9.66
N ASP A 154 20.61 -11.58 10.64
CA ASP A 154 20.23 -11.55 12.04
C ASP A 154 19.14 -10.50 12.32
N TRP A 155 19.20 -9.34 11.65
CA TRP A 155 18.16 -8.33 11.73
C TRP A 155 16.81 -8.88 11.23
N ILE A 156 16.82 -9.59 10.10
CA ILE A 156 15.61 -10.19 9.53
C ILE A 156 15.03 -11.28 10.42
N GLU A 157 15.86 -12.14 11.02
CA GLU A 157 15.37 -13.17 11.94
C GLU A 157 14.69 -12.55 13.17
N ASN A 158 15.27 -11.51 13.74
CA ASN A 158 14.64 -10.77 14.84
C ASN A 158 13.33 -10.10 14.37
N TYR A 159 13.33 -9.49 13.20
CA TYR A 159 12.13 -8.88 12.63
C TYR A 159 11.03 -9.91 12.35
N LYS A 160 11.35 -11.12 11.89
CA LYS A 160 10.37 -12.21 11.72
C LYS A 160 9.63 -12.54 13.00
N ILE A 161 10.33 -12.54 14.13
CA ILE A 161 9.72 -12.78 15.46
C ILE A 161 8.69 -11.69 15.77
N ASP A 162 9.10 -10.43 15.67
CA ASP A 162 8.21 -9.28 15.89
C ASP A 162 7.04 -9.23 14.90
N TYR A 163 7.33 -9.50 13.63
CA TYR A 163 6.33 -9.56 12.55
C TYR A 163 5.24 -10.60 12.85
N ASN A 164 5.63 -11.81 13.26
CA ASN A 164 4.70 -12.88 13.59
C ASN A 164 3.94 -12.61 14.89
N GLN A 165 4.59 -12.05 15.91
CA GLN A 165 3.93 -11.68 17.18
C GLN A 165 2.89 -10.58 16.96
N LYS A 166 3.20 -9.55 16.19
CA LYS A 166 2.27 -8.47 15.87
C LYS A 166 1.13 -8.97 14.96
N LYS A 167 1.43 -9.88 14.04
CA LYS A 167 0.42 -10.54 13.22
C LYS A 167 -0.58 -11.32 14.08
N VAL A 168 -0.11 -12.04 15.09
CA VAL A 168 -0.95 -12.76 16.07
C VAL A 168 -1.72 -11.76 16.96
N LYS A 169 -1.08 -10.67 17.42
CA LYS A 169 -1.77 -9.61 18.17
C LYS A 169 -2.81 -8.87 17.35
N LEU A 170 -2.56 -8.56 16.08
CA LEU A 170 -3.54 -7.95 15.18
C LEU A 170 -4.76 -8.86 14.93
N ILE A 171 -4.57 -10.17 14.97
CA ILE A 171 -5.67 -11.14 14.95
C ILE A 171 -6.49 -11.04 16.25
N ASN A 172 -5.83 -10.79 17.38
CA ASN A 172 -6.45 -10.80 18.71
C ASN A 172 -6.92 -9.44 19.23
N THR A 173 -6.34 -8.35 18.76
CA THR A 173 -6.70 -6.97 19.16
C THR A 173 -7.12 -6.16 17.93
N LYS A 174 -8.32 -6.41 17.48
CA LYS A 174 -9.03 -5.52 16.56
C LYS A 174 -9.17 -4.14 17.21
N LYS A 175 -8.70 -3.05 16.65
CA LYS A 175 -9.43 -1.79 16.53
C LYS A 175 -8.69 -0.45 16.53
N GLU A 176 -7.52 -0.24 17.11
CA GLU A 176 -7.12 1.15 17.38
C GLU A 176 -6.01 1.72 16.49
N GLU A 177 -5.16 0.89 15.85
CA GLU A 177 -4.02 1.38 15.07
C GLU A 177 -4.21 1.32 13.53
N ILE A 178 -5.30 0.76 13.06
CA ILE A 178 -5.60 0.64 11.62
C ILE A 178 -6.26 1.92 11.08
N GLU A 179 -6.84 2.76 11.93
CA GLU A 179 -7.62 3.93 11.50
C GLU A 179 -6.77 5.01 10.80
N GLU A 180 -5.53 5.18 11.17
CA GLU A 180 -4.66 6.20 10.57
C GLU A 180 -4.06 5.79 9.21
N PHE A 181 -4.01 4.48 8.94
CA PHE A 181 -3.44 3.90 7.71
C PHE A 181 -4.47 3.43 6.67
N GLN A 182 -5.75 3.37 7.02
CA GLN A 182 -6.83 3.02 6.09
C GLN A 182 -7.09 4.07 5.01
N LEU A 183 -6.42 5.21 5.08
CA LEU A 183 -6.45 6.25 4.04
C LEU A 183 -5.70 5.88 2.76
N GLU A 184 -4.89 4.83 2.77
CA GLU A 184 -4.20 4.38 1.57
C GLU A 184 -4.71 3.03 1.08
N ASN A 185 -5.46 3.03 0.02
CA ASN A 185 -6.11 1.93 -0.72
C ASN A 185 -5.23 0.71 -1.11
N VAL A 186 -4.04 0.54 -0.53
CA VAL A 186 -3.07 -0.50 -0.90
C VAL A 186 -3.25 -1.77 -0.09
N ILE A 187 -3.95 -1.71 1.05
CA ILE A 187 -4.00 -2.80 2.02
C ILE A 187 -5.17 -3.75 1.78
N GLU A 188 -6.23 -3.28 1.12
CA GLU A 188 -7.48 -4.04 1.01
C GLU A 188 -7.37 -5.35 0.22
N ASN A 189 -6.48 -5.47 -0.75
CA ASN A 189 -6.52 -6.63 -1.65
C ASN A 189 -5.55 -7.77 -1.32
N ASP A 190 -4.39 -7.53 -0.70
CA ASP A 190 -3.39 -8.58 -0.48
C ASP A 190 -3.31 -9.11 0.96
N ILE A 191 -3.61 -8.28 1.96
CA ILE A 191 -3.52 -8.67 3.37
C ILE A 191 -4.90 -9.05 3.92
N THR A 192 -5.95 -8.35 3.48
CA THR A 192 -7.32 -8.62 3.93
C THR A 192 -7.81 -9.99 3.47
N ALA A 193 -7.46 -10.41 2.27
CA ALA A 193 -7.81 -11.75 1.77
C ALA A 193 -7.13 -12.91 2.53
N LYS A 194 -5.99 -12.64 3.19
CA LYS A 194 -5.25 -13.66 3.96
C LYS A 194 -5.42 -13.59 5.49
N ILE A 195 -5.89 -12.46 6.02
CA ILE A 195 -5.99 -12.23 7.48
C ILE A 195 -7.44 -12.35 7.97
N ILE A 196 -8.41 -12.13 7.11
CA ILE A 196 -9.84 -12.21 7.46
C ILE A 196 -10.43 -13.56 7.01
N SER A 197 -9.96 -14.64 7.59
CA SER A 197 -10.88 -15.75 7.82
C SER A 197 -11.62 -15.43 9.12
N ASN A 198 -12.78 -14.86 9.05
CA ASN A 198 -14.02 -15.24 9.68
C ASN A 198 -14.95 -14.17 10.27
N GLU A 199 -14.62 -12.86 10.37
CA GLU A 199 -15.71 -11.89 10.62
C GLU A 199 -15.32 -10.47 10.21
N ILE A 200 -15.95 -9.98 9.16
CA ILE A 200 -15.90 -8.56 8.79
C ILE A 200 -16.85 -7.82 9.74
N VAL A 201 -16.29 -6.93 10.58
CA VAL A 201 -17.05 -6.13 11.55
C VAL A 201 -17.04 -4.65 11.17
N PRO A 202 -18.10 -3.89 11.51
CA PRO A 202 -18.14 -2.46 11.24
C PRO A 202 -17.01 -1.69 11.97
N ASN A 203 -16.34 -0.75 11.28
CA ASN A 203 -15.42 0.21 11.89
C ASN A 203 -16.18 1.29 12.70
N SER A 204 -15.43 2.17 13.42
CA SER A 204 -16.02 3.20 14.29
C SER A 204 -16.98 4.11 13.53
N MET A 205 -16.61 4.64 12.36
CA MET A 205 -17.46 5.49 11.52
C MET A 205 -18.72 4.75 11.06
N GLN A 206 -18.58 3.48 10.67
CA GLN A 206 -19.72 2.65 10.27
C GLN A 206 -20.65 2.35 11.43
N GLN A 207 -20.11 2.10 12.64
CA GLN A 207 -20.90 1.92 13.87
C GLN A 207 -21.69 3.18 14.23
N GLU A 208 -21.03 4.34 14.16
CA GLU A 208 -21.65 5.63 14.41
C GLU A 208 -22.78 5.91 13.40
N ALA A 209 -22.52 5.68 12.11
CA ALA A 209 -23.53 5.81 11.06
C ALA A 209 -24.71 4.83 11.25
N MET A 210 -24.44 3.58 11.63
CA MET A 210 -25.48 2.58 11.92
C MET A 210 -26.33 2.97 13.11
N THR A 211 -25.73 3.54 14.18
CA THR A 211 -26.44 4.06 15.34
C THR A 211 -27.36 5.21 14.93
N ALA A 212 -26.87 6.18 14.18
CA ALA A 212 -27.66 7.30 13.68
C ALA A 212 -28.83 6.82 12.78
N LEU A 213 -28.61 5.84 11.90
CA LEU A 213 -29.66 5.24 11.08
C LEU A 213 -30.73 4.51 11.94
N ALA A 214 -30.32 3.83 13.00
CA ALA A 214 -31.25 3.18 13.92
C ALA A 214 -32.10 4.19 14.69
N GLU A 215 -31.52 5.31 15.14
CA GLU A 215 -32.23 6.40 15.80
C GLU A 215 -33.27 7.05 14.88
N LEU A 216 -32.94 7.30 13.60
CA LEU A 216 -33.90 7.83 12.62
C LEU A 216 -35.07 6.87 12.42
N ARG A 217 -34.82 5.57 12.32
CA ARG A 217 -35.88 4.56 12.21
C ARG A 217 -36.77 4.51 13.46
N ALA A 218 -36.17 4.66 14.66
CA ALA A 218 -36.95 4.72 15.89
C ALA A 218 -37.90 5.93 15.93
N LYS A 219 -37.56 7.01 15.21
CA LYS A 219 -38.42 8.21 15.02
C LYS A 219 -39.41 8.05 13.85
N ASN A 220 -39.53 6.85 13.26
CA ASN A 220 -40.32 6.56 12.06
C ASN A 220 -39.88 7.33 10.79
N GLU A 221 -38.66 7.81 10.76
CA GLU A 221 -38.07 8.38 9.55
C GLU A 221 -37.72 7.25 8.56
N ASN A 222 -38.17 7.42 7.31
CA ASN A 222 -38.02 6.41 6.26
C ASN A 222 -36.97 6.80 5.20
N ARG A 223 -36.28 7.91 5.41
CA ARG A 223 -35.23 8.44 4.52
C ARG A 223 -34.06 8.96 5.34
N ALA A 224 -32.84 8.69 4.86
CA ALA A 224 -31.64 9.25 5.43
C ALA A 224 -30.65 9.61 4.31
N LEU A 225 -29.85 10.65 4.52
CA LEU A 225 -28.73 11.01 3.67
C LEU A 225 -27.45 10.77 4.47
N LEU A 226 -26.57 9.93 3.94
CA LEU A 226 -25.25 9.67 4.50
C LEU A 226 -24.18 10.20 3.53
N ILE A 227 -23.34 11.12 4.00
CA ILE A 227 -22.23 11.67 3.22
C ILE A 227 -20.94 11.13 3.80
N ALA A 228 -20.19 10.38 2.99
CA ALA A 228 -18.92 9.80 3.38
C ALA A 228 -17.94 9.85 2.21
N ALA A 229 -16.65 10.04 2.50
CA ALA A 229 -15.58 10.10 1.50
C ALA A 229 -15.46 8.79 0.69
N THR A 230 -14.75 8.82 -0.43
CA THR A 230 -14.39 7.61 -1.18
C THR A 230 -13.44 6.74 -0.34
N GLY A 231 -13.57 5.43 -0.41
CA GLY A 231 -12.70 4.51 0.34
C GLY A 231 -13.12 4.22 1.80
N THR A 232 -14.13 4.90 2.34
CA THR A 232 -14.58 4.72 3.74
C THR A 232 -15.44 3.46 3.99
N GLY A 233 -15.56 2.57 3.01
CA GLY A 233 -16.33 1.34 3.15
C GLY A 233 -17.86 1.52 3.11
N LYS A 234 -18.38 2.48 2.30
CA LYS A 234 -19.83 2.73 2.14
C LYS A 234 -20.62 1.48 1.76
N THR A 235 -20.08 0.63 0.90
CA THR A 235 -20.71 -0.63 0.49
C THR A 235 -20.87 -1.56 1.69
N TYR A 236 -19.83 -1.72 2.50
CA TYR A 236 -19.88 -2.52 3.72
C TYR A 236 -20.86 -1.95 4.75
N LEU A 237 -20.90 -0.63 4.91
CA LEU A 237 -21.89 0.02 5.77
C LEU A 237 -23.32 -0.33 5.34
N SER A 238 -23.62 -0.31 4.05
CA SER A 238 -24.95 -0.70 3.55
C SER A 238 -25.26 -2.18 3.82
N ILE A 239 -24.26 -3.06 3.76
CA ILE A 239 -24.44 -4.48 4.09
C ILE A 239 -24.69 -4.69 5.58
N PHE A 240 -23.93 -4.00 6.45
CA PHE A 240 -24.13 -4.07 7.90
C PHE A 240 -25.50 -3.52 8.30
N ASP A 241 -25.94 -2.42 7.69
CA ASP A 241 -27.27 -1.86 7.93
C ASP A 241 -28.38 -2.83 7.51
N VAL A 242 -28.26 -3.44 6.33
CA VAL A 242 -29.18 -4.50 5.87
C VAL A 242 -29.20 -5.69 6.84
N LYS A 243 -28.05 -6.12 7.31
CA LYS A 243 -27.92 -7.21 8.29
C LYS A 243 -28.62 -6.88 9.61
N GLN A 244 -28.50 -5.63 10.08
CA GLN A 244 -29.12 -5.15 11.30
C GLN A 244 -30.66 -5.08 11.17
N VAL A 245 -31.14 -4.59 10.02
CA VAL A 245 -32.59 -4.38 9.80
C VAL A 245 -33.33 -5.67 9.44
N LYS A 246 -32.64 -6.72 9.02
CA LYS A 246 -33.18 -8.05 8.67
C LYS A 246 -34.33 -8.01 7.64
N LYS A 247 -34.22 -7.15 6.61
CA LYS A 247 -35.22 -7.07 5.55
C LYS A 247 -35.02 -8.18 4.51
N LYS A 248 -36.13 -8.78 4.04
CA LYS A 248 -36.11 -9.88 3.05
C LYS A 248 -35.77 -9.43 1.63
N LYS A 249 -35.94 -8.16 1.30
CA LYS A 249 -35.67 -7.60 -0.02
C LYS A 249 -34.93 -6.27 0.12
N VAL A 250 -33.86 -6.11 -0.63
CA VAL A 250 -33.03 -4.90 -0.66
C VAL A 250 -32.80 -4.54 -2.11
N LEU A 251 -32.92 -3.25 -2.43
CA LEU A 251 -32.54 -2.70 -3.73
C LEU A 251 -31.31 -1.84 -3.54
N TYR A 252 -30.21 -2.23 -4.18
CA TYR A 252 -28.97 -1.46 -4.25
C TYR A 252 -28.85 -0.82 -5.62
N VAL A 253 -28.67 0.50 -5.69
CA VAL A 253 -28.59 1.25 -6.95
C VAL A 253 -27.27 1.99 -7.02
N ALA A 254 -26.54 1.86 -8.12
CA ALA A 254 -25.34 2.61 -8.41
C ALA A 254 -25.28 2.99 -9.90
N HIS A 255 -24.52 4.03 -10.20
CA HIS A 255 -24.44 4.60 -11.56
C HIS A 255 -23.49 3.86 -12.51
N ARG A 256 -22.71 2.89 -12.02
CA ARG A 256 -21.76 2.10 -12.81
C ARG A 256 -21.89 0.62 -12.51
N ASP A 257 -21.87 -0.18 -13.56
CA ASP A 257 -22.00 -1.63 -13.51
C ASP A 257 -20.91 -2.30 -12.66
N MET A 258 -19.67 -1.84 -12.79
CA MET A 258 -18.55 -2.33 -11.99
C MET A 258 -18.73 -2.12 -10.48
N ILE A 259 -19.43 -1.06 -10.06
CA ILE A 259 -19.75 -0.82 -8.65
C ILE A 259 -20.81 -1.82 -8.18
N LEU A 260 -21.81 -2.12 -9.04
CA LEU A 260 -22.87 -3.10 -8.76
C LEU A 260 -22.27 -4.50 -8.60
N HIS A 261 -21.40 -4.94 -9.50
CA HIS A 261 -20.74 -6.26 -9.41
C HIS A 261 -19.91 -6.42 -8.13
N LYS A 262 -19.10 -5.41 -7.77
CA LYS A 262 -18.34 -5.42 -6.51
C LYS A 262 -19.25 -5.41 -5.27
N ALA A 263 -20.34 -4.66 -5.33
CA ALA A 263 -21.32 -4.63 -4.24
C ALA A 263 -22.00 -6.00 -4.12
N GLU A 264 -22.46 -6.60 -5.22
CA GLU A 264 -23.09 -7.92 -5.24
C GLU A 264 -22.15 -8.99 -4.63
N GLU A 265 -20.89 -9.02 -5.02
CA GLU A 265 -19.89 -9.94 -4.45
C GLU A 265 -19.75 -9.73 -2.93
N SER A 266 -19.63 -8.49 -2.47
CA SER A 266 -19.54 -8.15 -1.06
C SER A 266 -20.81 -8.53 -0.28
N PHE A 267 -22.00 -8.30 -0.84
CA PHE A 267 -23.28 -8.74 -0.27
C PHE A 267 -23.36 -10.27 -0.16
N ARG A 268 -22.99 -11.00 -1.21
CA ARG A 268 -22.97 -12.48 -1.20
C ARG A 268 -22.05 -13.01 -0.12
N ASN A 269 -20.83 -12.47 -0.02
CA ASN A 269 -19.81 -12.94 0.94
C ASN A 269 -20.20 -12.68 2.41
N LEU A 270 -20.89 -11.60 2.70
CA LEU A 270 -21.26 -11.22 4.07
C LEU A 270 -22.64 -11.68 4.52
N LEU A 271 -23.55 -11.94 3.60
CA LEU A 271 -24.91 -12.40 3.89
C LEU A 271 -25.11 -13.91 3.64
N SER A 272 -24.15 -14.63 3.05
CA SER A 272 -24.22 -16.07 2.81
C SER A 272 -24.29 -16.93 4.09
N ASN A 273 -24.11 -16.33 5.26
CA ASN A 273 -24.18 -16.98 6.56
C ASN A 273 -25.45 -16.61 7.36
N ILE A 274 -26.52 -16.16 6.69
CA ILE A 274 -27.80 -15.85 7.35
C ILE A 274 -28.92 -16.71 6.80
#